data_e4747ca5310a79aa92438179fed423fd
#
_entry.id   e4747ca5310a79aa92438179fed423fd
#
_cell.length_a   1.000
_cell.length_b   1.000
_cell.length_c   1.000
_cell.angle_alpha   90.00
_cell.angle_beta   90.00
_cell.angle_gamma   90.00
#
_symmetry.space_group_name_H-M   'P 1'
#
loop_
_entity.id
_entity.type
_entity.pdbx_description
1 polymer ?
#
loop_
_entity_poly.entity_id
_entity_poly.type
_entity_poly.pdbx_seq_one_letter_code
_entity_poly.pdbx_strand_id
1 'polypeptide(L)'
;LEVIVSDVVIPPGAQVPRHYHPGEEFLYLVEGSAVHVEEGKPDLPLNAGDSYVIPPNAVHAPIGGPQGARAVVFRVHVKGRQERYLVPGPGAQ
;
A
#
# COMPACT_ATOMS: atom_id res chain seq x y z
N LEU A 1 -17.69 -5.19 10.33
CA LEU A 1 -16.62 -4.52 9.59
C LEU A 1 -16.20 -3.25 10.28
N GLU A 2 -14.94 -2.91 10.12
CA GLU A 2 -14.35 -1.69 10.67
C GLU A 2 -13.65 -0.95 9.55
N VAL A 3 -13.46 0.35 9.73
CA VAL A 3 -12.63 1.15 8.84
C VAL A 3 -11.42 1.64 9.64
N ILE A 4 -10.23 1.35 9.14
CA ILE A 4 -8.99 1.82 9.73
C ILE A 4 -8.46 2.95 8.86
N VAL A 5 -8.19 4.10 9.49
CA VAL A 5 -7.61 5.25 8.80
C VAL A 5 -6.16 5.40 9.28
N SER A 6 -5.22 5.42 8.35
CA SER A 6 -3.80 5.50 8.68
C SER A 6 -3.12 6.62 7.91
N ASP A 7 -2.15 7.25 8.55
CA ASP A 7 -1.23 8.19 7.92
C ASP A 7 0.07 7.40 7.69
N VAL A 8 0.37 7.11 6.43
CA VAL A 8 1.47 6.22 6.06
C VAL A 8 2.61 7.04 5.46
N VAL A 9 3.81 6.83 5.97
CA VAL A 9 5.03 7.46 5.42
C VAL A 9 5.94 6.35 4.91
N ILE A 10 6.36 6.48 3.65
CA ILE A 10 7.35 5.57 3.04
C ILE A 10 8.61 6.39 2.79
N PRO A 11 9.73 6.05 3.41
CA PRO A 11 10.98 6.77 3.19
C PRO A 11 11.44 6.71 1.73
N PRO A 12 12.29 7.66 1.29
CA PRO A 12 12.81 7.64 -0.08
C PRO A 12 13.44 6.30 -0.44
N GLY A 13 13.02 5.73 -1.56
CA GLY A 13 13.56 4.48 -2.08
C GLY A 13 13.23 3.23 -1.28
N ALA A 14 12.55 3.35 -0.15
CA ALA A 14 12.22 2.19 0.66
C ALA A 14 11.06 1.41 0.05
N GLN A 15 11.14 0.10 0.13
CA GLN A 15 10.05 -0.77 -0.31
C GLN A 15 9.36 -1.39 0.89
N VAL A 16 8.04 -1.24 0.94
CA VAL A 16 7.24 -1.92 1.95
C VAL A 16 7.23 -3.43 1.62
N PRO A 17 7.43 -4.29 2.61
CA PRO A 17 7.41 -5.74 2.36
C PRO A 17 6.11 -6.19 1.69
N ARG A 18 6.19 -7.22 0.86
CA ARG A 18 5.02 -7.78 0.18
C ARG A 18 4.00 -8.24 1.20
N HIS A 19 2.76 -7.84 1.01
CA HIS A 19 1.68 -8.17 1.93
C HIS A 19 0.33 -8.02 1.24
N TYR A 20 -0.72 -8.49 1.90
CA TYR A 20 -2.09 -8.25 1.48
C TYR A 20 -2.97 -7.98 2.69
N HIS A 21 -4.11 -7.38 2.43
CA HIS A 21 -5.14 -7.11 3.43
C HIS A 21 -6.42 -7.83 3.05
N PRO A 22 -7.18 -8.39 4.01
CA PRO A 22 -8.43 -9.08 3.69
C PRO A 22 -9.52 -8.16 3.14
N GLY A 23 -9.46 -6.86 3.45
CA GLY A 23 -10.42 -5.88 2.94
C GLY A 23 -9.79 -4.95 1.92
N GLU A 24 -10.64 -4.11 1.32
CA GLU A 24 -10.18 -3.09 0.36
C GLU A 24 -9.38 -2.00 1.05
N GLU A 25 -8.43 -1.44 0.32
CA GLU A 25 -7.67 -0.29 0.78
C GLU A 25 -7.83 0.85 -0.23
N PHE A 26 -8.20 2.02 0.28
CA PHE A 26 -8.34 3.25 -0.51
C PHE A 26 -7.21 4.16 -0.10
N LEU A 27 -6.31 4.50 -1.02
CA LEU A 27 -5.20 5.37 -0.71
C LEU A 27 -5.28 6.69 -1.47
N TYR A 28 -4.82 7.75 -0.81
CA TYR A 28 -4.67 9.08 -1.41
C TYR A 28 -3.27 9.57 -1.09
N LEU A 29 -2.46 9.83 -2.12
CA LEU A 29 -1.09 10.30 -1.93
C LEU A 29 -1.10 11.81 -1.67
N VAL A 30 -0.62 12.21 -0.51
CA VAL A 30 -0.65 13.60 -0.07
C VAL A 30 0.61 14.34 -0.48
N GLU A 31 1.77 13.70 -0.35
CA GLU A 31 3.06 14.31 -0.64
C GLU A 31 3.99 13.30 -1.29
N GLY A 32 4.91 13.81 -2.11
CA GLY A 32 5.95 13.01 -2.72
C GLY A 32 5.45 12.15 -3.85
N SER A 33 6.05 10.97 -4.00
CA SER A 33 5.71 10.03 -5.04
C SER A 33 5.99 8.61 -4.59
N ALA A 34 5.36 7.65 -5.26
CA ALA A 34 5.57 6.24 -4.99
C ALA A 34 5.34 5.45 -6.27
N VAL A 35 5.84 4.22 -6.29
CA VAL A 35 5.46 3.24 -7.30
C VAL A 35 4.67 2.16 -6.60
N HIS A 36 3.43 1.96 -7.04
CA HIS A 36 2.59 0.90 -6.52
C HIS A 36 2.89 -0.39 -7.29
N VAL A 37 3.42 -1.37 -6.58
CA VAL A 37 3.75 -2.67 -7.14
C VAL A 37 2.71 -3.66 -6.64
N GLU A 38 1.93 -4.21 -7.56
CA GLU A 38 0.86 -5.14 -7.25
C GLU A 38 0.99 -6.38 -8.11
N GLU A 39 0.95 -7.56 -7.49
CA GLU A 39 1.10 -8.82 -8.20
C GLU A 39 0.05 -8.96 -9.29
N GLY A 40 0.50 -9.34 -10.48
CA GLY A 40 -0.38 -9.53 -11.64
C GLY A 40 -0.71 -8.27 -12.41
N LYS A 41 -0.16 -7.11 -12.02
CA LYS A 41 -0.41 -5.83 -12.69
C LYS A 41 0.89 -5.10 -12.98
N PRO A 42 0.91 -4.22 -14.00
CA PRO A 42 2.06 -3.35 -14.24
C PRO A 42 2.27 -2.42 -13.04
N ASP A 43 3.53 -2.05 -12.80
CA ASP A 43 3.85 -1.06 -11.79
C ASP A 43 3.17 0.26 -12.12
N LEU A 44 2.63 0.92 -11.10
CA LEU A 44 1.85 2.14 -11.28
C LEU A 44 2.53 3.31 -10.56
N PRO A 45 3.07 4.28 -11.28
CA PRO A 45 3.59 5.49 -10.66
C PRO A 45 2.45 6.32 -10.07
N LEU A 46 2.64 6.80 -8.85
CA LEU A 46 1.68 7.66 -8.15
C LEU A 46 2.38 8.93 -7.72
N ASN A 47 1.71 10.06 -7.92
CA ASN A 47 2.18 11.37 -7.49
C ASN A 47 1.20 12.00 -6.52
N ALA A 48 1.62 13.03 -5.82
CA ALA A 48 0.74 13.77 -4.91
C ALA A 48 -0.55 14.16 -5.63
N GLY A 49 -1.68 13.89 -5.01
CA GLY A 49 -3.00 14.12 -5.59
C GLY A 49 -3.63 12.88 -6.23
N ASP A 50 -2.84 11.83 -6.46
CA ASP A 50 -3.36 10.60 -7.03
C ASP A 50 -4.02 9.73 -5.95
N SER A 51 -5.01 8.96 -6.37
CA SER A 51 -5.67 7.97 -5.51
C SER A 51 -5.70 6.62 -6.21
N TYR A 52 -5.81 5.57 -5.42
CA TYR A 52 -5.85 4.21 -5.95
C TYR A 52 -6.61 3.31 -4.98
N VAL A 53 -7.31 2.33 -5.54
CA VAL A 53 -8.03 1.33 -4.74
C VAL A 53 -7.34 -0.01 -4.90
N ILE A 54 -6.89 -0.58 -3.78
CA ILE A 54 -6.26 -1.89 -3.76
C ILE A 54 -7.35 -2.91 -3.42
N PRO A 55 -7.62 -3.88 -4.32
CA PRO A 55 -8.65 -4.88 -4.07
C PRO A 55 -8.34 -5.76 -2.85
N PRO A 56 -9.36 -6.38 -2.25
CA PRO A 56 -9.14 -7.34 -1.18
C PRO A 56 -8.17 -8.44 -1.63
N ASN A 57 -7.26 -8.79 -0.74
CA ASN A 57 -6.28 -9.88 -0.93
C ASN A 57 -5.25 -9.64 -2.04
N ALA A 58 -5.21 -8.47 -2.65
CA ALA A 58 -4.19 -8.17 -3.65
C ALA A 58 -2.82 -8.02 -2.98
N VAL A 59 -1.85 -8.82 -3.43
CA VAL A 59 -0.49 -8.76 -2.90
C VAL A 59 0.22 -7.54 -3.48
N HIS A 60 0.76 -6.69 -2.61
CA HIS A 60 1.38 -5.45 -3.04
C HIS A 60 2.59 -5.08 -2.18
N ALA A 61 3.46 -4.23 -2.74
CA ALA A 61 4.71 -3.80 -2.11
C ALA A 61 5.11 -2.44 -2.67
N PRO A 62 4.53 -1.34 -2.18
CA PRO A 62 4.84 -0.02 -2.72
C PRO A 62 6.26 0.41 -2.42
N ILE A 63 6.83 1.24 -3.30
CA ILE A 63 8.18 1.77 -3.19
C ILE A 63 8.10 3.29 -3.12
N GLY A 64 8.74 3.90 -2.12
CA GLY A 64 8.82 5.35 -2.02
C GLY A 64 9.67 5.94 -3.15
N GLY A 65 9.23 7.06 -3.71
CA GLY A 65 9.99 7.77 -4.72
C GLY A 65 11.22 8.48 -4.15
N PRO A 66 11.89 9.33 -4.97
CA PRO A 66 13.15 9.99 -4.55
C PRO A 66 13.03 10.84 -3.29
N GLN A 67 11.86 11.37 -3.00
CA GLN A 67 11.61 12.19 -1.81
C GLN A 67 10.70 11.50 -0.81
N GLY A 68 10.44 10.21 -1.01
CA GLY A 68 9.51 9.48 -0.19
C GLY A 68 8.06 9.76 -0.56
N ALA A 69 7.16 9.22 0.23
CA ALA A 69 5.73 9.37 0.01
C ALA A 69 5.00 9.46 1.34
N ARG A 70 3.93 10.25 1.36
CA ARG A 70 3.00 10.29 2.47
C ARG A 70 1.60 10.11 1.91
N ALA A 71 0.87 9.14 2.46
CA ALA A 71 -0.46 8.82 2.00
C ALA A 71 -1.43 8.69 3.17
N VAL A 72 -2.66 9.08 2.93
CA VAL A 72 -3.76 8.76 3.83
C VAL A 72 -4.45 7.53 3.26
N VAL A 73 -4.64 6.55 4.11
CA VAL A 73 -5.16 5.25 3.71
C VAL A 73 -6.41 4.94 4.52
N PHE A 74 -7.47 4.53 3.82
CA PHE A 74 -8.69 4.01 4.42
C PHE A 74 -8.74 2.52 4.09
N ARG A 75 -8.79 1.68 5.11
CA ARG A 75 -8.81 0.23 4.90
C ARG A 75 -10.05 -0.36 5.54
N VAL A 76 -10.79 -1.13 4.77
CA VAL A 76 -11.91 -1.92 5.30
C VAL A 76 -11.31 -3.12 6.00
N HIS A 77 -11.54 -3.23 7.31
CA HIS A 77 -10.97 -4.31 8.10
C HIS A 77 -12.05 -5.34 8.46
N VAL A 78 -11.72 -6.59 8.23
CA VAL A 78 -12.60 -7.71 8.60
C VAL A 78 -12.31 -8.08 10.04
N LYS A 79 -13.27 -7.86 10.91
CA LYS A 79 -13.12 -8.12 12.33
C LYS A 79 -12.74 -9.59 12.56
N GLY A 80 -11.79 -9.80 13.46
CA GLY A 80 -11.29 -11.15 13.75
C GLY A 80 -10.17 -11.63 12.85
N ARG A 81 -9.83 -10.87 11.82
CA ARG A 81 -8.71 -11.17 10.92
C ARG A 81 -7.54 -10.25 11.22
N GLN A 82 -6.33 -10.65 10.82
CA GLN A 82 -5.19 -9.74 10.89
C GLN A 82 -5.41 -8.59 9.94
N GLU A 83 -4.85 -7.44 10.27
CA GLU A 83 -4.93 -6.28 9.38
C GLU A 83 -4.16 -6.52 8.10
N ARG A 84 -2.99 -7.16 8.19
CA ARG A 84 -2.21 -7.53 7.01
C ARG A 84 -1.48 -8.85 7.21
N TYR A 85 -1.20 -9.49 6.09
CA TYR A 85 -0.48 -10.76 6.04
C TYR A 85 0.75 -10.59 5.16
N LEU A 86 1.93 -10.91 5.68
CA LEU A 86 3.16 -10.85 4.91
C LEU A 86 3.23 -12.03 3.95
N VAL A 87 3.78 -11.78 2.76
CA VAL A 87 3.93 -12.78 1.71
C VAL A 87 5.42 -12.92 1.41
N PRO A 88 6.02 -14.10 1.65
CA PRO A 88 7.42 -14.33 1.30
C PRO A 88 7.64 -14.16 -0.21
N GLY A 89 8.79 -13.63 -0.57
CA GLY A 89 9.14 -13.44 -1.96
C GLY A 89 10.53 -12.85 -2.08
N PRO A 90 11.04 -12.66 -3.32
CA PRO A 90 12.40 -12.16 -3.53
C PRO A 90 12.71 -10.87 -2.81
N GLY A 91 11.76 -9.95 -2.72
CA GLY A 91 11.95 -8.68 -2.04
C GLY A 91 11.78 -8.73 -0.54
N ALA A 92 11.35 -9.84 0.03
CA ALA A 92 11.03 -9.98 1.45
C ALA A 92 12.12 -10.74 2.22
N GLN A 93 13.23 -10.94 1.61
CA GLN A 93 14.35 -11.68 2.21
C GLN A 93 15.08 -10.87 3.28
#